data_bde6b2293229b024ef5f4146dda1bc14
#
_entry.id   bde6b2293229b024ef5f4146dda1bc14
#
_cell.length_a   1.000
_cell.length_b   1.000
_cell.length_c   1.000
_cell.angle_alpha   90.00
_cell.angle_beta   90.00
_cell.angle_gamma   90.00
#
_symmetry.space_group_name_H-M   'P 1'
#
loop_
_entity.id
_entity.type
_entity.pdbx_description
1 polymer ?
#
loop_
_entity_poly.entity_id
_entity_poly.type
_entity_poly.pdbx_seq_one_letter_code
_entity_poly.pdbx_strand_id
1 'polypeptide(L)'
;MGKKRLTIGLLYNPSSNWIAGAYYVQNLVHALNACKDEDKPVIKVYSKDKSQFEELSRITHYPYLRFRPYSTHSRLYHFLHYRIQRLFRIQLPSANAVGHRWEKDAVIYPIHFVNWVYDRRKILGWIPDLQEKYLPDLFSPEELVNREQQHLCFIKNRLPIVFSSEDSRKSFLHFYPDGIHCPTFVLPFAVTHPDFSNENIEHLKQKFGINKPYLFCANQFWAHKNHLFLFKAFALARQSGLDMQLVCSGQIEDHRNPEYARTIRDFLSDHHLENNIRILGFIERTEQLCLMQNAYAVVQPSLFEGWSTVVEDAKRLNKFIFLSDLPVHREQNPLNVCYFNPHIEQALAQALLTQPITTTPQDYSRNVQLFGEAFMRIVNTLHSQS
;
A
#
# COMPACT_ATOMS: atom_id res chain seq x y z
N MET A 1 -11.88 39.17 1.89
CA MET A 1 -10.72 38.53 1.23
C MET A 1 -10.75 37.06 1.58
N GLY A 2 -10.93 36.17 0.60
CA GLY A 2 -10.93 34.71 0.85
C GLY A 2 -9.57 34.25 1.38
N LYS A 3 -9.58 33.36 2.38
CA LYS A 3 -8.38 32.76 2.96
C LYS A 3 -7.56 32.08 1.83
N LYS A 4 -6.29 32.42 1.67
CA LYS A 4 -5.41 31.80 0.67
C LYS A 4 -5.29 30.33 0.97
N ARG A 5 -5.62 29.45 -0.01
CA ARG A 5 -5.49 27.99 0.15
C ARG A 5 -4.04 27.59 0.37
N LEU A 6 -3.82 26.65 1.27
CA LEU A 6 -2.52 26.03 1.40
C LEU A 6 -2.11 25.34 0.10
N THR A 7 -0.83 25.26 -0.16
CA THR A 7 -0.29 24.56 -1.31
C THR A 7 0.53 23.36 -0.83
N ILE A 8 0.26 22.18 -1.37
CA ILE A 8 1.03 20.95 -1.11
C ILE A 8 1.60 20.39 -2.41
N GLY A 9 2.76 19.81 -2.33
CA GLY A 9 3.38 19.03 -3.42
C GLY A 9 3.11 17.56 -3.20
N LEU A 10 2.55 16.86 -4.20
CA LEU A 10 2.45 15.42 -4.20
C LEU A 10 3.42 14.83 -5.23
N LEU A 11 4.26 13.89 -4.79
CA LEU A 11 5.04 13.05 -5.69
C LEU A 11 4.16 11.91 -6.19
N TYR A 12 3.95 11.86 -7.50
CA TYR A 12 3.13 10.83 -8.13
C TYR A 12 3.84 10.26 -9.35
N ASN A 13 4.44 9.10 -9.16
CA ASN A 13 5.14 8.35 -10.21
C ASN A 13 4.72 6.87 -10.12
N PRO A 14 3.55 6.52 -10.65
CA PRO A 14 3.10 5.14 -10.67
C PRO A 14 4.10 4.27 -11.44
N SER A 15 4.41 3.10 -10.88
CA SER A 15 5.25 2.10 -11.53
C SER A 15 4.61 0.72 -11.39
N SER A 16 4.84 -0.15 -12.37
CA SER A 16 4.36 -1.54 -12.33
C SER A 16 4.89 -2.32 -11.12
N ASN A 17 6.06 -1.93 -10.61
CA ASN A 17 6.70 -2.60 -9.49
C ASN A 17 6.13 -2.20 -8.12
N TRP A 18 5.38 -1.09 -8.04
CA TRP A 18 4.80 -0.62 -6.77
C TRP A 18 3.46 0.08 -6.96
N ILE A 19 2.47 -0.71 -7.38
CA ILE A 19 1.10 -0.25 -7.63
C ILE A 19 0.44 0.28 -6.33
N ALA A 20 0.74 -0.34 -5.19
CA ALA A 20 0.17 0.07 -3.89
C ALA A 20 0.49 1.53 -3.53
N GLY A 21 1.70 2.02 -3.85
CA GLY A 21 2.06 3.42 -3.63
C GLY A 21 1.29 4.40 -4.52
N ALA A 22 1.01 4.01 -5.77
CA ALA A 22 0.15 4.81 -6.65
C ALA A 22 -1.29 4.89 -6.10
N TYR A 23 -1.87 3.77 -5.69
CA TYR A 23 -3.19 3.74 -5.06
C TYR A 23 -3.24 4.56 -3.76
N TYR A 24 -2.18 4.52 -2.96
CA TYR A 24 -2.11 5.34 -1.76
C TYR A 24 -2.25 6.83 -2.08
N VAL A 25 -1.49 7.36 -3.06
CA VAL A 25 -1.58 8.77 -3.46
C VAL A 25 -2.95 9.10 -4.07
N GLN A 26 -3.51 8.22 -4.90
CA GLN A 26 -4.86 8.38 -5.45
C GLN A 26 -5.91 8.46 -4.32
N ASN A 27 -5.86 7.55 -3.36
CA ASN A 27 -6.76 7.53 -2.20
C ASN A 27 -6.60 8.80 -1.34
N LEU A 28 -5.38 9.32 -1.19
CA LEU A 28 -5.16 10.59 -0.49
C LEU A 28 -5.84 11.76 -1.22
N VAL A 29 -5.73 11.83 -2.56
CA VAL A 29 -6.41 12.89 -3.33
C VAL A 29 -7.93 12.75 -3.24
N HIS A 30 -8.48 11.54 -3.29
CA HIS A 30 -9.90 11.30 -3.04
C HIS A 30 -10.33 11.72 -1.63
N ALA A 31 -9.52 11.39 -0.62
CA ALA A 31 -9.80 11.79 0.76
C ALA A 31 -9.80 13.32 0.95
N LEU A 32 -8.85 14.00 0.31
CA LEU A 32 -8.84 15.47 0.28
C LEU A 32 -10.04 16.04 -0.50
N ASN A 33 -10.53 15.33 -1.52
CA ASN A 33 -11.74 15.73 -2.24
C ASN A 33 -13.01 15.62 -1.38
N ALA A 34 -13.02 14.71 -0.42
CA ALA A 34 -14.13 14.56 0.53
C ALA A 34 -14.14 15.63 1.63
N CYS A 35 -13.07 16.40 1.79
CA CYS A 35 -13.02 17.55 2.72
C CYS A 35 -13.92 18.70 2.23
N LYS A 36 -14.28 19.61 3.16
CA LYS A 36 -14.98 20.86 2.80
C LYS A 36 -14.17 21.66 1.81
N ASP A 37 -14.82 22.36 0.88
CA ASP A 37 -14.12 23.08 -0.18
C ASP A 37 -13.12 24.11 0.35
N GLU A 38 -13.47 24.82 1.42
CA GLU A 38 -12.62 25.83 2.07
C GLU A 38 -11.32 25.26 2.65
N ASP A 39 -11.31 23.94 3.00
CA ASP A 39 -10.16 23.24 3.57
C ASP A 39 -9.31 22.54 2.51
N LYS A 40 -9.78 22.44 1.27
CA LYS A 40 -9.05 21.80 0.18
C LYS A 40 -7.79 22.58 -0.20
N PRO A 41 -6.59 21.99 -0.19
CA PRO A 41 -5.37 22.65 -0.63
C PRO A 41 -5.28 22.74 -2.15
N VAL A 42 -4.42 23.61 -2.65
CA VAL A 42 -3.90 23.49 -4.02
C VAL A 42 -2.86 22.37 -4.03
N ILE A 43 -3.06 21.36 -4.87
CA ILE A 43 -2.16 20.21 -5.00
C ILE A 43 -1.30 20.37 -6.25
N LYS A 44 0.01 20.52 -6.07
CA LYS A 44 0.99 20.46 -7.16
C LYS A 44 1.46 19.03 -7.30
N VAL A 45 1.03 18.38 -8.36
CA VAL A 45 1.40 17.00 -8.67
C VAL A 45 2.71 16.98 -9.43
N TYR A 46 3.76 16.48 -8.79
CA TYR A 46 5.06 16.28 -9.40
C TYR A 46 5.12 14.90 -10.03
N SER A 47 5.08 14.83 -11.35
CA SER A 47 5.15 13.60 -12.12
C SER A 47 6.11 13.72 -13.31
N LYS A 48 6.70 12.60 -13.71
CA LYS A 48 7.58 12.53 -14.88
C LYS A 48 6.79 12.69 -16.18
N ASP A 49 5.57 12.18 -16.20
CA ASP A 49 4.71 12.15 -17.35
C ASP A 49 3.40 12.89 -17.09
N LYS A 50 3.02 13.74 -18.03
CA LYS A 50 1.78 14.50 -17.98
C LYS A 50 0.54 13.59 -18.08
N SER A 51 0.65 12.46 -18.76
CA SER A 51 -0.44 11.48 -18.87
C SER A 51 -0.85 10.93 -17.50
N GLN A 52 0.13 10.66 -16.63
CA GLN A 52 -0.12 10.22 -15.24
C GLN A 52 -0.89 11.27 -14.43
N PHE A 53 -0.56 12.53 -14.61
CA PHE A 53 -1.31 13.63 -14.00
C PHE A 53 -2.75 13.72 -14.54
N GLU A 54 -2.92 13.61 -15.86
CA GLU A 54 -4.22 13.66 -16.52
C GLU A 54 -5.12 12.50 -16.04
N GLU A 55 -4.55 11.31 -15.89
CA GLU A 55 -5.25 10.15 -15.32
C GLU A 55 -5.66 10.42 -13.87
N LEU A 56 -4.73 10.86 -13.00
CA LEU A 56 -5.04 11.21 -11.61
C LEU A 56 -6.16 12.25 -11.53
N SER A 57 -6.12 13.27 -12.39
CA SER A 57 -7.14 14.31 -12.46
C SER A 57 -8.50 13.73 -12.87
N ARG A 58 -8.50 12.86 -13.87
CA ARG A 58 -9.70 12.20 -14.39
C ARG A 58 -10.38 11.29 -13.36
N ILE A 59 -9.60 10.51 -12.61
CA ILE A 59 -10.16 9.56 -11.64
C ILE A 59 -10.57 10.23 -10.32
N THR A 60 -9.87 11.30 -9.90
CA THR A 60 -10.15 11.94 -8.60
C THR A 60 -11.11 13.12 -8.68
N HIS A 61 -11.28 13.73 -9.85
CA HIS A 61 -12.07 14.95 -10.05
C HIS A 61 -11.74 16.07 -9.05
N TYR A 62 -10.48 16.12 -8.57
CA TYR A 62 -10.08 17.12 -7.58
C TYR A 62 -9.92 18.48 -8.24
N PRO A 63 -10.59 19.56 -7.77
CA PRO A 63 -10.69 20.82 -8.51
C PRO A 63 -9.41 21.66 -8.53
N TYR A 64 -8.48 21.43 -7.59
CA TYR A 64 -7.31 22.29 -7.39
C TYR A 64 -5.99 21.56 -7.69
N LEU A 65 -5.97 20.60 -8.65
CA LEU A 65 -4.76 19.96 -9.14
C LEU A 65 -3.98 20.87 -10.10
N ARG A 66 -2.67 20.86 -9.99
CA ARG A 66 -1.75 21.56 -10.89
C ARG A 66 -0.59 20.67 -11.26
N PHE A 67 -0.38 20.45 -12.54
CA PHE A 67 0.78 19.69 -13.03
C PHE A 67 2.09 20.43 -12.77
N ARG A 68 3.12 19.70 -12.35
CA ARG A 68 4.51 20.12 -12.28
C ARG A 68 5.40 19.02 -12.84
N PRO A 69 6.16 19.29 -13.91
CA PRO A 69 7.05 18.28 -14.45
C PRO A 69 8.15 17.96 -13.43
N TYR A 70 8.36 16.66 -13.23
CA TYR A 70 9.50 16.15 -12.49
C TYR A 70 10.63 15.93 -13.48
N SER A 71 11.53 16.91 -13.66
CA SER A 71 12.62 16.77 -14.61
C SER A 71 13.73 15.89 -14.00
N THR A 72 13.98 14.75 -14.62
CA THR A 72 15.24 14.04 -14.45
C THR A 72 16.27 14.73 -15.34
N HIS A 73 17.43 15.08 -14.81
CA HIS A 73 18.50 15.64 -15.63
C HIS A 73 18.88 14.73 -16.79
N SER A 74 19.43 15.34 -17.85
CA SER A 74 19.83 14.62 -19.06
C SER A 74 20.83 13.48 -18.75
N ARG A 75 20.88 12.44 -19.59
CA ARG A 75 21.89 11.36 -19.52
C ARG A 75 23.31 11.89 -19.43
N LEU A 76 23.57 13.03 -20.09
CA LEU A 76 24.88 13.70 -20.08
C LEU A 76 25.24 14.22 -18.69
N TYR A 77 24.28 14.79 -17.97
CA TYR A 77 24.49 15.26 -16.58
C TYR A 77 24.79 14.08 -15.63
N HIS A 78 24.07 12.97 -15.73
CA HIS A 78 24.34 11.76 -14.93
C HIS A 78 25.75 11.20 -15.23
N PHE A 79 26.16 11.19 -16.50
CA PHE A 79 27.46 10.73 -16.92
C PHE A 79 28.58 11.63 -16.36
N LEU A 80 28.45 12.95 -16.47
CA LEU A 80 29.42 13.91 -15.95
C LEU A 80 29.49 13.85 -14.41
N HIS A 81 28.35 13.77 -13.75
CA HIS A 81 28.23 13.66 -12.30
C HIS A 81 28.95 12.40 -11.76
N TYR A 82 28.71 11.25 -12.39
CA TYR A 82 29.37 10.00 -12.05
C TYR A 82 30.90 10.07 -12.27
N ARG A 83 31.33 10.66 -13.38
CA ARG A 83 32.76 10.84 -13.66
C ARG A 83 33.45 11.74 -12.62
N ILE A 84 32.83 12.85 -12.23
CA ILE A 84 33.36 13.77 -11.24
C ILE A 84 33.46 13.09 -9.88
N GLN A 85 32.41 12.37 -9.43
CA GLN A 85 32.46 11.61 -8.18
C GLN A 85 33.59 10.59 -8.18
N ARG A 86 33.80 9.88 -9.29
CA ARG A 86 34.87 8.86 -9.41
C ARG A 86 36.26 9.47 -9.46
N LEU A 87 36.46 10.59 -10.16
CA LEU A 87 37.75 11.28 -10.29
C LEU A 87 38.20 11.93 -8.99
N PHE A 88 37.30 12.60 -8.29
CA PHE A 88 37.63 13.39 -7.12
C PHE A 88 37.32 12.69 -5.79
N ARG A 89 36.77 11.43 -5.82
CA ARG A 89 36.35 10.67 -4.63
C ARG A 89 35.44 11.45 -3.68
N ILE A 90 34.63 12.38 -4.21
CA ILE A 90 33.72 13.21 -3.46
C ILE A 90 32.29 12.72 -3.70
N GLN A 91 31.46 12.67 -2.65
CA GLN A 91 30.01 12.46 -2.80
C GLN A 91 29.36 13.78 -3.22
N LEU A 92 29.09 13.91 -4.53
CA LEU A 92 28.28 15.02 -5.02
C LEU A 92 26.80 14.76 -4.73
N PRO A 93 25.99 15.82 -4.55
CA PRO A 93 24.54 15.69 -4.46
C PRO A 93 24.00 14.87 -5.64
N SER A 94 23.02 13.98 -5.39
CA SER A 94 22.52 13.13 -6.47
C SER A 94 21.97 13.97 -7.63
N ALA A 95 22.20 13.48 -8.86
CA ALA A 95 21.80 14.17 -10.08
C ALA A 95 20.28 14.47 -10.15
N ASN A 96 19.46 13.72 -9.43
CA ASN A 96 18.01 13.91 -9.37
C ASN A 96 17.60 15.13 -8.51
N ALA A 97 18.51 15.71 -7.75
CA ALA A 97 18.23 16.78 -6.81
C ALA A 97 18.50 18.19 -7.37
N VAL A 98 19.29 18.30 -8.44
CA VAL A 98 19.85 19.59 -8.91
C VAL A 98 18.94 20.27 -9.93
N GLY A 99 17.68 20.41 -9.73
CA GLY A 99 16.82 21.11 -10.70
C GLY A 99 15.43 21.45 -10.24
N HIS A 100 15.04 20.94 -9.09
CA HIS A 100 13.72 21.23 -8.56
C HIS A 100 13.78 22.42 -7.58
N ARG A 101 13.39 23.59 -8.02
CA ARG A 101 12.93 24.64 -7.13
C ARG A 101 11.53 24.25 -6.67
N TRP A 102 11.46 23.59 -5.51
CA TRP A 102 10.22 23.45 -4.79
C TRP A 102 9.73 24.85 -4.44
N GLU A 103 8.50 25.15 -4.80
CA GLU A 103 7.95 26.47 -4.46
C GLU A 103 7.88 26.61 -2.93
N LYS A 104 8.21 27.80 -2.43
CA LYS A 104 8.44 28.05 -0.99
C LYS A 104 7.29 27.68 -0.06
N ASP A 105 6.08 27.50 -0.59
CA ASP A 105 4.86 27.34 0.20
C ASP A 105 4.32 25.90 0.24
N ALA A 106 5.05 24.91 -0.30
CA ALA A 106 4.55 23.54 -0.41
C ALA A 106 5.21 22.59 0.62
N VAL A 107 4.39 21.84 1.36
CA VAL A 107 4.81 20.58 1.95
C VAL A 107 4.87 19.55 0.84
N ILE A 108 5.93 18.73 0.79
CA ILE A 108 6.15 17.74 -0.27
C ILE A 108 6.02 16.35 0.31
N TYR A 109 5.11 15.57 -0.27
CA TYR A 109 4.73 14.24 0.20
C TYR A 109 4.38 13.31 -0.98
N PRO A 110 4.46 11.98 -0.88
CA PRO A 110 5.28 11.23 0.07
C PRO A 110 6.76 11.23 -0.37
N ILE A 111 7.66 11.39 0.57
CA ILE A 111 9.09 11.26 0.32
C ILE A 111 9.58 9.92 0.89
N HIS A 112 10.06 9.04 0.01
CA HIS A 112 10.67 7.76 0.41
C HIS A 112 12.19 7.85 0.49
N PHE A 113 12.80 8.70 -0.35
CA PHE A 113 14.24 8.87 -0.47
C PHE A 113 14.62 10.33 -0.32
N VAL A 114 15.40 10.63 0.70
CA VAL A 114 15.94 11.97 0.89
C VAL A 114 17.25 12.10 0.13
N ASN A 115 17.15 12.19 -1.18
CA ASN A 115 18.30 12.55 -2.01
C ASN A 115 18.36 14.07 -2.14
N TRP A 116 19.00 14.74 -1.17
CA TRP A 116 19.37 16.18 -1.21
C TRP A 116 18.21 17.11 -1.58
N VAL A 117 17.35 17.38 -0.63
CA VAL A 117 16.27 18.32 -0.83
C VAL A 117 16.69 19.73 -0.38
N TYR A 118 16.40 20.70 -1.20
CA TYR A 118 16.85 22.08 -1.01
C TYR A 118 16.23 22.81 0.19
N ASP A 119 15.01 22.48 0.56
CA ASP A 119 14.37 23.02 1.76
C ASP A 119 13.86 21.86 2.65
N ARG A 120 14.68 21.47 3.60
CA ARG A 120 14.40 20.37 4.52
C ARG A 120 13.17 20.61 5.39
N ARG A 121 12.77 21.86 5.58
CA ARG A 121 11.60 22.23 6.40
C ARG A 121 10.26 21.87 5.77
N LYS A 122 10.26 21.49 4.49
CA LYS A 122 9.05 21.22 3.71
C LYS A 122 8.88 19.77 3.28
N ILE A 123 9.80 18.92 3.67
CA ILE A 123 9.74 17.50 3.38
C ILE A 123 8.90 16.81 4.43
N LEU A 124 8.02 15.94 3.96
CA LEU A 124 7.32 14.98 4.79
C LEU A 124 7.63 13.58 4.29
N GLY A 125 8.36 12.83 5.10
CA GLY A 125 8.72 11.44 4.80
C GLY A 125 7.52 10.51 4.94
N TRP A 126 7.55 9.40 4.24
CA TRP A 126 6.63 8.29 4.47
C TRP A 126 7.40 6.99 4.59
N ILE A 127 7.27 6.35 5.74
CA ILE A 127 7.76 5.00 6.01
C ILE A 127 6.51 4.13 6.21
N PRO A 128 6.08 3.39 5.18
CA PRO A 128 4.86 2.59 5.25
C PRO A 128 4.97 1.46 6.26
N ASP A 129 6.14 0.85 6.37
CA ASP A 129 6.46 -0.28 7.24
C ASP A 129 7.98 -0.43 7.42
N LEU A 130 8.37 -1.42 8.25
CA LEU A 130 9.76 -1.84 8.45
C LEU A 130 9.90 -3.34 8.21
N GLN A 131 9.33 -3.84 7.11
CA GLN A 131 9.34 -5.26 6.78
C GLN A 131 10.75 -5.85 6.75
N GLU A 132 11.75 -5.11 6.29
CA GLU A 132 13.15 -5.53 6.21
C GLU A 132 13.78 -5.81 7.58
N LYS A 133 13.21 -5.29 8.67
CA LYS A 133 13.69 -5.54 10.02
C LYS A 133 13.13 -6.82 10.61
N TYR A 134 11.95 -7.23 10.20
CA TYR A 134 11.26 -8.43 10.68
C TYR A 134 11.50 -9.65 9.77
N LEU A 135 11.63 -9.42 8.47
CA LEU A 135 11.77 -10.45 7.44
C LEU A 135 12.97 -10.13 6.52
N PRO A 136 14.19 -9.98 7.05
CA PRO A 136 15.35 -9.54 6.28
C PRO A 136 15.70 -10.50 5.12
N ASP A 137 15.41 -11.79 5.26
CA ASP A 137 15.68 -12.80 4.23
C ASP A 137 14.88 -12.60 2.94
N LEU A 138 13.85 -11.74 2.95
CA LEU A 138 13.07 -11.38 1.77
C LEU A 138 13.65 -10.21 0.96
N PHE A 139 14.82 -9.70 1.37
CA PHE A 139 15.46 -8.53 0.76
C PHE A 139 16.89 -8.84 0.36
N SER A 140 17.34 -8.28 -0.75
CA SER A 140 18.75 -8.34 -1.10
C SER A 140 19.60 -7.52 -0.11
N PRO A 141 20.88 -7.85 0.05
CA PRO A 141 21.79 -7.04 0.88
C PRO A 141 21.83 -5.55 0.48
N GLU A 142 21.71 -5.27 -0.81
CA GLU A 142 21.69 -3.90 -1.33
C GLU A 142 20.41 -3.16 -0.90
N GLU A 143 19.25 -3.82 -0.96
CA GLU A 143 17.97 -3.24 -0.51
C GLU A 143 17.99 -2.95 0.99
N LEU A 144 18.53 -3.87 1.80
CA LEU A 144 18.68 -3.67 3.25
C LEU A 144 19.53 -2.43 3.56
N VAL A 145 20.69 -2.31 2.90
CA VAL A 145 21.58 -1.14 3.06
C VAL A 145 20.90 0.16 2.61
N ASN A 146 20.19 0.13 1.48
CA ASN A 146 19.50 1.30 0.96
C ASN A 146 18.39 1.77 1.91
N ARG A 147 17.57 0.85 2.44
CA ARG A 147 16.51 1.16 3.42
C ARG A 147 17.09 1.72 4.72
N GLU A 148 18.14 1.10 5.24
CA GLU A 148 18.86 1.57 6.42
C GLU A 148 19.35 3.02 6.25
N GLN A 149 20.04 3.31 5.13
CA GLN A 149 20.53 4.65 4.82
C GLN A 149 19.40 5.68 4.73
N GLN A 150 18.24 5.29 4.21
CA GLN A 150 17.08 6.18 4.15
C GLN A 150 16.56 6.53 5.53
N HIS A 151 16.36 5.54 6.40
CA HIS A 151 15.90 5.76 7.77
C HIS A 151 16.89 6.64 8.55
N LEU A 152 18.18 6.35 8.48
CA LEU A 152 19.23 7.15 9.10
C LEU A 152 19.27 8.58 8.53
N CYS A 153 18.97 8.78 7.25
CA CYS A 153 18.91 10.11 6.65
C CYS A 153 17.77 10.96 7.24
N PHE A 154 16.58 10.37 7.45
CA PHE A 154 15.49 11.06 8.16
C PHE A 154 15.90 11.45 9.57
N ILE A 155 16.50 10.53 10.32
CA ILE A 155 16.92 10.74 11.72
C ILE A 155 18.01 11.84 11.81
N LYS A 156 19.08 11.70 11.02
CA LYS A 156 20.19 12.67 11.01
C LYS A 156 19.74 14.10 10.73
N ASN A 157 18.73 14.25 9.89
CA ASN A 157 18.21 15.56 9.49
C ASN A 157 16.96 15.97 10.29
N ARG A 158 16.52 15.18 11.26
CA ARG A 158 15.31 15.39 12.08
C ARG A 158 14.09 15.73 11.24
N LEU A 159 13.90 15.00 10.13
CA LEU A 159 12.82 15.26 9.20
C LEU A 159 11.49 14.71 9.74
N PRO A 160 10.37 15.35 9.46
CA PRO A 160 9.07 14.83 9.82
C PRO A 160 8.75 13.55 9.01
N ILE A 161 8.20 12.54 9.70
CA ILE A 161 7.90 11.22 9.15
C ILE A 161 6.45 10.85 9.41
N VAL A 162 5.78 10.39 8.37
CA VAL A 162 4.47 9.74 8.44
C VAL A 162 4.64 8.24 8.42
N PHE A 163 3.95 7.54 9.31
CA PHE A 163 3.80 6.09 9.35
C PHE A 163 2.38 5.70 8.97
N SER A 164 2.22 4.55 8.32
CA SER A 164 0.89 4.05 7.93
C SER A 164 0.08 3.54 9.13
N SER A 165 0.76 3.16 10.22
CA SER A 165 0.15 2.62 11.46
C SER A 165 0.95 3.02 12.69
N GLU A 166 0.32 2.93 13.85
CA GLU A 166 0.99 3.07 15.14
C GLU A 166 1.98 1.91 15.38
N ASP A 167 1.66 0.72 14.86
CA ASP A 167 2.54 -0.44 14.87
C ASP A 167 3.84 -0.16 14.11
N SER A 168 3.76 0.41 12.89
CA SER A 168 4.95 0.83 12.12
C SER A 168 5.76 1.92 12.84
N ARG A 169 5.09 2.89 13.49
CA ARG A 169 5.77 3.94 14.26
C ARG A 169 6.52 3.37 15.48
N LYS A 170 5.89 2.45 16.22
CA LYS A 170 6.51 1.76 17.35
C LYS A 170 7.71 0.94 16.88
N SER A 171 7.58 0.21 15.80
CA SER A 171 8.67 -0.55 15.19
C SER A 171 9.84 0.36 14.82
N PHE A 172 9.58 1.52 14.19
CA PHE A 172 10.63 2.49 13.87
C PHE A 172 11.38 2.97 15.12
N LEU A 173 10.68 3.36 16.16
CA LEU A 173 11.31 3.82 17.40
C LEU A 173 12.04 2.71 18.16
N HIS A 174 11.60 1.45 17.99
CA HIS A 174 12.30 0.29 18.56
C HIS A 174 13.65 0.04 17.87
N PHE A 175 13.68 0.03 16.54
CA PHE A 175 14.93 -0.21 15.78
C PHE A 175 15.83 1.03 15.69
N TYR A 176 15.24 2.22 15.83
CA TYR A 176 15.94 3.50 15.72
C TYR A 176 15.55 4.43 16.89
N PRO A 177 16.09 4.21 18.10
CA PRO A 177 15.73 5.03 19.28
C PRO A 177 15.97 6.54 19.08
N ASP A 178 17.01 6.93 18.33
CA ASP A 178 17.29 8.34 18.01
C ASP A 178 16.20 8.97 17.14
N GLY A 179 15.34 8.16 16.54
CA GLY A 179 14.15 8.61 15.79
C GLY A 179 13.13 9.37 16.63
N ILE A 180 13.22 9.29 17.96
CA ILE A 180 12.39 10.08 18.89
C ILE A 180 12.56 11.60 18.70
N HIS A 181 13.67 12.03 18.14
CA HIS A 181 13.94 13.43 17.84
C HIS A 181 13.33 13.92 16.51
N CYS A 182 12.73 13.03 15.73
CA CYS A 182 11.99 13.37 14.53
C CYS A 182 10.53 13.68 14.89
N PRO A 183 9.90 14.71 14.29
CA PRO A 183 8.44 14.81 14.34
C PRO A 183 7.81 13.59 13.65
N THR A 184 7.05 12.81 14.39
CA THR A 184 6.41 11.58 13.86
C THR A 184 4.89 11.70 13.87
N PHE A 185 4.26 11.24 12.80
CA PHE A 185 2.81 11.23 12.61
C PHE A 185 2.33 9.86 12.19
N VAL A 186 1.14 9.49 12.59
CA VAL A 186 0.48 8.27 12.13
C VAL A 186 -0.69 8.67 11.24
N LEU A 187 -0.74 8.09 10.05
CA LEU A 187 -1.75 8.41 9.05
C LEU A 187 -2.30 7.11 8.43
N PRO A 188 -3.23 6.43 9.11
CA PRO A 188 -3.95 5.30 8.55
C PRO A 188 -4.72 5.74 7.32
N PHE A 189 -4.56 5.01 6.20
CA PHE A 189 -5.25 5.38 5.00
C PHE A 189 -6.58 4.65 4.83
N ALA A 190 -7.50 5.30 4.16
CA ALA A 190 -8.74 4.71 3.68
C ALA A 190 -8.70 4.56 2.15
N VAL A 191 -9.52 3.64 1.63
CA VAL A 191 -9.61 3.39 0.19
C VAL A 191 -10.88 3.97 -0.42
N THR A 192 -10.76 4.34 -1.69
CA THR A 192 -11.90 4.63 -2.57
C THR A 192 -11.91 3.60 -3.69
N HIS A 193 -13.11 3.21 -4.10
CA HIS A 193 -13.27 2.26 -5.20
C HIS A 193 -13.64 3.01 -6.49
N PRO A 194 -13.08 2.64 -7.65
CA PRO A 194 -13.67 3.03 -8.93
C PRO A 194 -15.09 2.48 -9.03
N ASP A 195 -15.89 3.05 -9.90
CA ASP A 195 -17.18 2.45 -10.24
C ASP A 195 -16.95 1.10 -10.96
N PHE A 196 -17.51 0.05 -10.41
CA PHE A 196 -17.47 -1.31 -10.95
C PHE A 196 -18.88 -1.91 -11.13
N SER A 197 -19.90 -1.07 -11.14
CA SER A 197 -21.30 -1.49 -11.33
C SER A 197 -21.56 -2.14 -12.70
N ASN A 198 -20.70 -1.86 -13.68
CA ASN A 198 -20.77 -2.47 -15.00
C ASN A 198 -20.17 -3.87 -15.07
N GLU A 199 -19.47 -4.33 -14.03
CA GLU A 199 -18.93 -5.68 -13.97
C GLU A 199 -20.04 -6.70 -13.76
N ASN A 200 -20.04 -7.76 -14.56
CA ASN A 200 -21.00 -8.84 -14.45
C ASN A 200 -20.36 -10.04 -13.75
N ILE A 201 -20.84 -10.36 -12.55
CA ILE A 201 -20.26 -11.45 -11.74
C ILE A 201 -20.38 -12.81 -12.40
N GLU A 202 -21.49 -13.10 -13.11
CA GLU A 202 -21.66 -14.40 -13.77
C GLU A 202 -20.70 -14.53 -14.96
N HIS A 203 -20.44 -13.44 -15.70
CA HIS A 203 -19.40 -13.41 -16.72
C HIS A 203 -18.00 -13.63 -16.11
N LEU A 204 -17.68 -12.98 -14.98
CA LEU A 204 -16.41 -13.18 -14.30
C LEU A 204 -16.24 -14.61 -13.77
N LYS A 205 -17.30 -15.19 -13.18
CA LYS A 205 -17.29 -16.59 -12.76
C LYS A 205 -17.01 -17.54 -13.93
N GLN A 206 -17.66 -17.32 -15.07
CA GLN A 206 -17.40 -18.10 -16.28
C GLN A 206 -15.98 -17.91 -16.79
N LYS A 207 -15.52 -16.66 -16.90
CA LYS A 207 -14.17 -16.30 -17.35
C LYS A 207 -13.08 -17.00 -16.53
N PHE A 208 -13.26 -17.09 -15.21
CA PHE A 208 -12.26 -17.60 -14.29
C PHE A 208 -12.51 -19.03 -13.79
N GLY A 209 -13.54 -19.70 -14.29
CA GLY A 209 -13.88 -21.08 -13.91
C GLY A 209 -14.34 -21.21 -12.45
N ILE A 210 -15.04 -20.21 -11.93
CA ILE A 210 -15.59 -20.20 -10.57
C ILE A 210 -17.00 -20.77 -10.64
N ASN A 211 -17.19 -21.97 -10.11
CA ASN A 211 -18.46 -22.73 -10.23
C ASN A 211 -19.05 -23.15 -8.88
N LYS A 212 -18.45 -22.70 -7.78
CA LYS A 212 -18.91 -22.92 -6.39
C LYS A 212 -18.89 -21.61 -5.62
N PRO A 213 -19.52 -21.55 -4.43
CA PRO A 213 -19.20 -20.49 -3.47
C PRO A 213 -17.69 -20.41 -3.22
N TYR A 214 -17.16 -19.22 -3.03
CA TYR A 214 -15.70 -19.07 -2.97
C TYR A 214 -15.23 -18.10 -1.88
N LEU A 215 -14.06 -18.42 -1.34
CA LEU A 215 -13.25 -17.52 -0.54
C LEU A 215 -12.35 -16.71 -1.49
N PHE A 216 -12.07 -15.45 -1.16
CA PHE A 216 -11.26 -14.58 -2.01
C PHE A 216 -10.01 -14.07 -1.29
N CYS A 217 -8.84 -14.22 -1.92
CA CYS A 217 -7.56 -13.69 -1.45
C CYS A 217 -6.96 -12.77 -2.51
N ALA A 218 -6.84 -11.48 -2.22
CA ALA A 218 -6.45 -10.43 -3.18
C ALA A 218 -5.04 -9.91 -2.90
N ASN A 219 -4.00 -10.76 -3.07
CA ASN A 219 -2.61 -10.40 -2.79
C ASN A 219 -1.68 -10.85 -3.91
N GLN A 220 -0.60 -10.09 -4.14
CA GLN A 220 0.56 -10.61 -4.87
C GLN A 220 1.13 -11.81 -4.12
N PHE A 221 1.69 -12.79 -4.86
CA PHE A 221 2.23 -14.01 -4.25
C PHE A 221 3.63 -13.81 -3.66
N TRP A 222 3.79 -12.73 -2.92
CA TRP A 222 5.01 -12.51 -2.14
C TRP A 222 5.03 -13.43 -0.91
N ALA A 223 6.20 -13.93 -0.54
CA ALA A 223 6.33 -14.92 0.52
C ALA A 223 5.65 -14.50 1.84
N HIS A 224 5.76 -13.23 2.23
CA HIS A 224 5.10 -12.71 3.44
C HIS A 224 3.56 -12.62 3.34
N LYS A 225 2.98 -12.72 2.14
CA LYS A 225 1.52 -12.82 1.96
C LYS A 225 0.98 -14.23 2.24
N ASN A 226 1.87 -15.20 2.45
CA ASN A 226 1.60 -16.48 3.09
C ASN A 226 0.59 -17.39 2.37
N HIS A 227 0.59 -17.38 1.03
CA HIS A 227 -0.36 -18.18 0.24
C HIS A 227 -0.19 -19.69 0.47
N LEU A 228 1.04 -20.19 0.65
CA LEU A 228 1.27 -21.63 0.90
C LEU A 228 0.58 -22.08 2.19
N PHE A 229 0.65 -21.30 3.25
CA PHE A 229 -0.10 -21.52 4.50
C PHE A 229 -1.61 -21.56 4.24
N LEU A 230 -2.14 -20.58 3.49
CA LEU A 230 -3.56 -20.54 3.13
C LEU A 230 -3.99 -21.79 2.37
N PHE A 231 -3.17 -22.26 1.42
CA PHE A 231 -3.46 -23.45 0.63
C PHE A 231 -3.47 -24.72 1.47
N LYS A 232 -2.52 -24.86 2.40
CA LYS A 232 -2.48 -25.98 3.38
C LYS A 232 -3.72 -25.96 4.27
N ALA A 233 -4.07 -24.81 4.85
CA ALA A 233 -5.26 -24.68 5.69
C ALA A 233 -6.56 -24.97 4.90
N PHE A 234 -6.65 -24.50 3.65
CA PHE A 234 -7.78 -24.78 2.77
C PHE A 234 -7.88 -26.28 2.43
N ALA A 235 -6.75 -26.96 2.16
CA ALA A 235 -6.72 -28.40 1.92
C ALA A 235 -7.24 -29.19 3.13
N LEU A 236 -6.82 -28.83 4.35
CA LEU A 236 -7.31 -29.44 5.59
C LEU A 236 -8.82 -29.22 5.78
N ALA A 237 -9.31 -28.02 5.54
CA ALA A 237 -10.73 -27.72 5.62
C ALA A 237 -11.54 -28.54 4.60
N ARG A 238 -11.04 -28.69 3.38
CA ARG A 238 -11.67 -29.52 2.35
C ARG A 238 -11.74 -31.00 2.74
N GLN A 239 -10.67 -31.56 3.29
CA GLN A 239 -10.65 -32.93 3.82
C GLN A 239 -11.73 -33.12 4.90
N SER A 240 -12.06 -32.05 5.61
CA SER A 240 -13.08 -32.03 6.66
C SER A 240 -14.48 -31.60 6.14
N GLY A 241 -14.68 -31.53 4.82
CA GLY A 241 -15.99 -31.33 4.19
C GLY A 241 -16.29 -29.93 3.67
N LEU A 242 -15.33 -29.00 3.65
CA LEU A 242 -15.55 -27.67 3.04
C LEU A 242 -15.79 -27.81 1.53
N ASP A 243 -16.99 -27.49 1.06
CA ASP A 243 -17.34 -27.52 -0.37
C ASP A 243 -17.36 -26.11 -0.98
N MET A 244 -16.19 -25.50 -1.11
CA MET A 244 -15.98 -24.18 -1.68
C MET A 244 -14.78 -24.19 -2.62
N GLN A 245 -14.61 -23.11 -3.40
CA GLN A 245 -13.37 -22.78 -4.09
C GLN A 245 -12.62 -21.70 -3.33
N LEU A 246 -11.29 -21.66 -3.50
CA LEU A 246 -10.44 -20.54 -3.11
C LEU A 246 -10.00 -19.82 -4.39
N VAL A 247 -10.28 -18.53 -4.48
CA VAL A 247 -9.94 -17.68 -5.63
C VAL A 247 -8.90 -16.67 -5.19
N CYS A 248 -7.75 -16.66 -5.86
CA CYS A 248 -6.63 -15.77 -5.54
C CYS A 248 -6.32 -14.88 -6.75
N SER A 249 -6.29 -13.57 -6.55
CA SER A 249 -5.79 -12.61 -7.55
C SER A 249 -4.42 -12.06 -7.13
N GLY A 250 -3.54 -11.86 -8.10
CA GLY A 250 -2.17 -11.37 -7.90
C GLY A 250 -1.18 -12.17 -8.73
N GLN A 251 -0.06 -11.53 -9.06
CA GLN A 251 0.99 -12.17 -9.85
C GLN A 251 1.68 -13.25 -9.02
N ILE A 252 1.83 -14.45 -9.60
CA ILE A 252 2.43 -15.58 -8.88
C ILE A 252 3.96 -15.46 -8.80
N GLU A 253 4.57 -14.83 -9.79
CA GLU A 253 6.02 -14.64 -9.82
C GLU A 253 6.44 -13.54 -8.83
N ASP A 254 7.34 -13.88 -7.91
CA ASP A 254 8.08 -12.94 -7.07
C ASP A 254 9.55 -12.94 -7.51
N HIS A 255 10.00 -11.83 -8.11
CA HIS A 255 11.40 -11.68 -8.56
C HIS A 255 12.43 -11.79 -7.42
N ARG A 256 12.00 -11.56 -6.17
CA ARG A 256 12.84 -11.70 -4.96
C ARG A 256 12.94 -13.16 -4.50
N ASN A 257 11.96 -14.00 -4.85
CA ASN A 257 11.90 -15.41 -4.48
C ASN A 257 11.26 -16.26 -5.59
N PRO A 258 11.98 -16.53 -6.70
CA PRO A 258 11.45 -17.32 -7.81
C PRO A 258 11.05 -18.76 -7.43
N GLU A 259 11.70 -19.34 -6.42
CA GLU A 259 11.41 -20.69 -5.95
C GLU A 259 10.04 -20.78 -5.26
N TYR A 260 9.55 -19.68 -4.70
CA TYR A 260 8.24 -19.66 -4.04
C TYR A 260 7.09 -19.99 -5.00
N ALA A 261 7.15 -19.45 -6.23
CA ALA A 261 6.18 -19.76 -7.27
C ALA A 261 6.18 -21.25 -7.64
N ARG A 262 7.36 -21.88 -7.69
CA ARG A 262 7.49 -23.32 -7.91
C ARG A 262 6.85 -24.11 -6.75
N THR A 263 7.21 -23.79 -5.52
CA THR A 263 6.65 -24.43 -4.31
C THR A 263 5.13 -24.39 -4.30
N ILE A 264 4.53 -23.27 -4.71
CA ILE A 264 3.08 -23.13 -4.83
C ILE A 264 2.50 -24.10 -5.88
N ARG A 265 3.09 -24.17 -7.08
CA ARG A 265 2.62 -25.04 -8.16
C ARG A 265 2.74 -26.52 -7.80
N ASP A 266 3.89 -26.92 -7.24
CA ASP A 266 4.15 -28.28 -6.79
C ASP A 266 3.12 -28.68 -5.72
N PHE A 267 2.87 -27.83 -4.73
CA PHE A 267 1.86 -28.09 -3.70
C PHE A 267 0.46 -28.32 -4.29
N LEU A 268 0.04 -27.50 -5.26
CA LEU A 268 -1.27 -27.65 -5.91
C LEU A 268 -1.37 -28.96 -6.65
N SER A 269 -0.34 -29.35 -7.40
CA SER A 269 -0.28 -30.60 -8.15
C SER A 269 -0.27 -31.81 -7.23
N ASP A 270 0.60 -31.85 -6.23
CA ASP A 270 0.74 -32.96 -5.29
C ASP A 270 -0.52 -33.26 -4.49
N HIS A 271 -1.35 -32.22 -4.27
CA HIS A 271 -2.61 -32.34 -3.51
C HIS A 271 -3.85 -32.31 -4.40
N HIS A 272 -3.71 -32.31 -5.73
CA HIS A 272 -4.80 -32.28 -6.72
C HIS A 272 -5.81 -31.13 -6.48
N LEU A 273 -5.28 -29.91 -6.20
CA LEU A 273 -6.09 -28.75 -5.81
C LEU A 273 -6.34 -27.75 -6.96
N GLU A 274 -5.84 -27.99 -8.18
CA GLU A 274 -5.91 -27.05 -9.32
C GLU A 274 -7.36 -26.70 -9.71
N ASN A 275 -8.30 -27.61 -9.46
CA ASN A 275 -9.72 -27.33 -9.69
C ASN A 275 -10.42 -26.63 -8.52
N ASN A 276 -9.79 -26.60 -7.35
CA ASN A 276 -10.37 -26.04 -6.13
C ASN A 276 -9.77 -24.69 -5.77
N ILE A 277 -8.54 -24.45 -6.19
CA ILE A 277 -7.83 -23.16 -6.00
C ILE A 277 -7.63 -22.53 -7.38
N ARG A 278 -8.21 -21.36 -7.59
CA ARG A 278 -8.10 -20.60 -8.84
C ARG A 278 -7.13 -19.44 -8.63
N ILE A 279 -6.01 -19.46 -9.34
CA ILE A 279 -5.04 -18.36 -9.38
C ILE A 279 -5.28 -17.58 -10.65
N LEU A 280 -5.79 -16.36 -10.51
CA LEU A 280 -6.26 -15.53 -11.63
C LEU A 280 -5.13 -14.70 -12.27
N GLY A 281 -3.96 -14.62 -11.62
CA GLY A 281 -2.94 -13.67 -12.02
C GLY A 281 -3.35 -12.22 -11.69
N PHE A 282 -2.74 -11.30 -12.42
CA PHE A 282 -3.11 -9.88 -12.34
C PHE A 282 -4.41 -9.66 -13.13
N ILE A 283 -5.42 -9.10 -12.48
CA ILE A 283 -6.73 -8.77 -13.04
C ILE A 283 -7.02 -7.28 -12.85
N GLU A 284 -7.95 -6.74 -13.61
CA GLU A 284 -8.38 -5.35 -13.46
C GLU A 284 -8.96 -5.07 -12.07
N ARG A 285 -8.77 -3.85 -11.58
CA ARG A 285 -9.24 -3.47 -10.24
C ARG A 285 -10.75 -3.58 -10.09
N THR A 286 -11.51 -3.26 -11.13
CA THR A 286 -12.98 -3.39 -11.14
C THR A 286 -13.42 -4.85 -11.05
N GLU A 287 -12.79 -5.75 -11.79
CA GLU A 287 -13.01 -7.20 -11.71
C GLU A 287 -12.67 -7.73 -10.31
N GLN A 288 -11.53 -7.28 -9.74
CA GLN A 288 -11.09 -7.69 -8.39
C GLN A 288 -12.11 -7.29 -7.33
N LEU A 289 -12.62 -6.06 -7.38
CA LEU A 289 -13.63 -5.56 -6.43
C LEU A 289 -14.97 -6.26 -6.61
N CYS A 290 -15.39 -6.53 -7.84
CA CYS A 290 -16.60 -7.30 -8.12
C CYS A 290 -16.50 -8.73 -7.57
N LEU A 291 -15.37 -9.42 -7.79
CA LEU A 291 -15.11 -10.74 -7.21
C LEU A 291 -15.08 -10.70 -5.68
N MET A 292 -14.41 -9.70 -5.08
CA MET A 292 -14.37 -9.54 -3.62
C MET A 292 -15.76 -9.29 -3.04
N GLN A 293 -16.57 -8.46 -3.67
CA GLN A 293 -17.94 -8.16 -3.24
C GLN A 293 -18.84 -9.41 -3.24
N ASN A 294 -18.65 -10.30 -4.22
CA ASN A 294 -19.46 -11.50 -4.39
C ASN A 294 -18.84 -12.76 -3.75
N ALA A 295 -17.67 -12.65 -3.12
CA ALA A 295 -17.09 -13.75 -2.38
C ALA A 295 -17.91 -14.11 -1.14
N TYR A 296 -17.83 -15.36 -0.69
CA TYR A 296 -18.38 -15.79 0.59
C TYR A 296 -17.71 -15.03 1.74
N ALA A 297 -16.39 -15.00 1.75
CA ALA A 297 -15.59 -14.18 2.65
C ALA A 297 -14.22 -13.87 2.00
N VAL A 298 -13.54 -12.86 2.52
CA VAL A 298 -12.15 -12.53 2.18
C VAL A 298 -11.22 -13.28 3.13
N VAL A 299 -10.04 -13.69 2.65
CA VAL A 299 -8.98 -14.26 3.50
C VAL A 299 -7.72 -13.46 3.32
N GLN A 300 -7.15 -12.97 4.42
CA GLN A 300 -5.88 -12.21 4.45
C GLN A 300 -4.89 -12.89 5.38
N PRO A 301 -4.01 -13.79 4.87
CA PRO A 301 -3.17 -14.65 5.70
C PRO A 301 -1.77 -14.10 5.98
N SER A 302 -1.50 -12.84 5.68
CA SER A 302 -0.18 -12.22 5.72
C SER A 302 0.56 -12.43 7.03
N LEU A 303 1.88 -12.58 6.95
CA LEU A 303 2.80 -12.63 8.10
C LEU A 303 3.23 -11.22 8.55
N PHE A 304 3.13 -10.27 7.66
CA PHE A 304 3.55 -8.88 7.90
C PHE A 304 2.77 -7.91 7.01
N GLU A 305 2.40 -6.75 7.56
CA GLU A 305 1.78 -5.61 6.87
C GLU A 305 2.17 -4.29 7.55
N GLY A 306 2.26 -3.22 6.77
CA GLY A 306 2.32 -1.86 7.31
C GLY A 306 0.92 -1.25 7.51
N TRP A 307 0.02 -1.49 6.53
CA TRP A 307 -1.42 -1.23 6.52
C TRP A 307 -2.02 -1.94 5.32
N SER A 308 -3.01 -2.77 5.53
CA SER A 308 -3.51 -3.64 4.46
C SER A 308 -4.62 -2.97 3.64
N THR A 309 -4.37 -2.78 2.34
CA THR A 309 -5.40 -2.32 1.38
C THR A 309 -6.57 -3.32 1.30
N VAL A 310 -6.28 -4.63 1.36
CA VAL A 310 -7.31 -5.69 1.29
C VAL A 310 -8.26 -5.61 2.47
N VAL A 311 -7.75 -5.29 3.67
CA VAL A 311 -8.60 -5.08 4.85
C VAL A 311 -9.48 -3.85 4.67
N GLU A 312 -8.94 -2.74 4.15
CA GLU A 312 -9.72 -1.54 3.89
C GLU A 312 -10.77 -1.76 2.79
N ASP A 313 -10.44 -2.54 1.75
CA ASP A 313 -11.40 -2.94 0.71
C ASP A 313 -12.55 -3.79 1.31
N ALA A 314 -12.21 -4.78 2.15
CA ALA A 314 -13.21 -5.62 2.81
C ALA A 314 -14.13 -4.80 3.73
N LYS A 315 -13.56 -3.84 4.50
CA LYS A 315 -14.33 -2.90 5.33
C LYS A 315 -15.30 -2.09 4.49
N ARG A 316 -14.81 -1.50 3.37
CA ARG A 316 -15.63 -0.67 2.48
C ARG A 316 -16.75 -1.46 1.79
N LEU A 317 -16.51 -2.73 1.46
CA LEU A 317 -17.50 -3.63 0.86
C LEU A 317 -18.39 -4.33 1.90
N ASN A 318 -18.23 -4.05 3.19
CA ASN A 318 -18.91 -4.75 4.28
C ASN A 318 -18.72 -6.27 4.23
N LYS A 319 -17.55 -6.74 3.77
CA LYS A 319 -17.25 -8.17 3.67
C LYS A 319 -16.73 -8.72 4.98
N PHE A 320 -17.09 -9.97 5.25
CA PHE A 320 -16.45 -10.74 6.32
C PHE A 320 -15.04 -11.12 5.90
N ILE A 321 -14.09 -11.01 6.82
CA ILE A 321 -12.70 -11.32 6.56
C ILE A 321 -12.14 -12.28 7.60
N PHE A 322 -11.53 -13.39 7.13
CA PHE A 322 -10.60 -14.18 7.93
C PHE A 322 -9.24 -13.49 7.85
N LEU A 323 -8.72 -13.05 8.99
CA LEU A 323 -7.61 -12.12 9.06
C LEU A 323 -6.51 -12.65 9.99
N SER A 324 -5.27 -12.68 9.53
CA SER A 324 -4.15 -13.04 10.40
C SER A 324 -4.06 -12.09 11.60
N ASP A 325 -3.81 -12.64 12.78
CA ASP A 325 -3.75 -11.90 14.03
C ASP A 325 -2.41 -11.17 14.18
N LEU A 326 -2.31 -10.03 13.50
CA LEU A 326 -1.17 -9.13 13.55
C LEU A 326 -1.54 -7.84 14.31
N PRO A 327 -0.58 -7.18 15.01
CA PRO A 327 -0.83 -5.91 15.68
C PRO A 327 -1.49 -4.87 14.77
N VAL A 328 -0.98 -4.70 13.55
CA VAL A 328 -1.54 -3.76 12.57
C VAL A 328 -2.96 -4.13 12.14
N HIS A 329 -3.29 -5.41 12.00
CA HIS A 329 -4.65 -5.85 11.68
C HIS A 329 -5.62 -5.59 12.82
N ARG A 330 -5.16 -5.72 14.09
CA ARG A 330 -5.92 -5.30 15.26
C ARG A 330 -6.13 -3.79 15.29
N GLU A 331 -5.13 -3.00 14.87
CA GLU A 331 -5.25 -1.55 14.72
C GLU A 331 -6.25 -1.16 13.62
N GLN A 332 -6.27 -1.88 12.47
CA GLN A 332 -7.26 -1.67 11.41
C GLN A 332 -8.69 -1.99 11.83
N ASN A 333 -8.86 -2.89 12.78
CA ASN A 333 -10.09 -3.21 13.50
C ASN A 333 -11.35 -3.32 12.60
N PRO A 334 -11.40 -4.24 11.62
CA PRO A 334 -12.63 -4.47 10.86
C PRO A 334 -13.74 -5.06 11.74
N LEU A 335 -15.00 -4.63 11.53
CA LEU A 335 -16.14 -5.14 12.32
C LEU A 335 -16.47 -6.59 11.99
N ASN A 336 -16.36 -6.96 10.72
CA ASN A 336 -16.76 -8.27 10.21
C ASN A 336 -15.52 -9.17 10.08
N VAL A 337 -15.03 -9.71 11.19
CA VAL A 337 -13.72 -10.38 11.22
C VAL A 337 -13.70 -11.63 12.08
N CYS A 338 -12.95 -12.62 11.63
CA CYS A 338 -12.44 -13.73 12.43
C CYS A 338 -10.91 -13.71 12.37
N TYR A 339 -10.25 -13.49 13.49
CA TYR A 339 -8.80 -13.53 13.58
C TYR A 339 -8.28 -14.95 13.73
N PHE A 340 -7.16 -15.26 13.10
CA PHE A 340 -6.48 -16.55 13.22
C PHE A 340 -4.96 -16.38 13.35
N ASN A 341 -4.30 -17.36 13.97
CA ASN A 341 -2.84 -17.41 14.03
C ASN A 341 -2.26 -17.79 12.66
N PRO A 342 -1.44 -16.93 12.02
CA PRO A 342 -0.92 -17.18 10.66
C PRO A 342 0.19 -18.25 10.60
N HIS A 343 0.49 -18.95 11.72
CA HIS A 343 1.47 -20.01 11.82
C HIS A 343 0.85 -21.38 12.13
N ILE A 344 -0.49 -21.45 12.27
CA ILE A 344 -1.22 -22.69 12.64
C ILE A 344 -2.32 -22.92 11.61
N GLU A 345 -2.06 -23.79 10.60
CA GLU A 345 -2.97 -24.08 9.50
C GLU A 345 -4.32 -24.63 10.00
N GLN A 346 -4.28 -25.47 11.06
CA GLN A 346 -5.47 -26.03 11.67
C GLN A 346 -6.42 -24.96 12.24
N ALA A 347 -5.86 -23.84 12.75
CA ALA A 347 -6.66 -22.75 13.30
C ALA A 347 -7.50 -22.07 12.19
N LEU A 348 -6.89 -21.80 11.03
CA LEU A 348 -7.63 -21.26 9.88
C LEU A 348 -8.60 -22.31 9.32
N ALA A 349 -8.17 -23.57 9.14
CA ALA A 349 -9.02 -24.63 8.64
C ALA A 349 -10.29 -24.80 9.50
N GLN A 350 -10.14 -24.83 10.82
CA GLN A 350 -11.26 -24.89 11.76
C GLN A 350 -12.16 -23.65 11.65
N ALA A 351 -11.60 -22.45 11.56
CA ALA A 351 -12.37 -21.22 11.40
C ALA A 351 -13.20 -21.23 10.10
N LEU A 352 -12.62 -21.69 8.97
CA LEU A 352 -13.33 -21.81 7.70
C LEU A 352 -14.54 -22.76 7.75
N LEU A 353 -14.50 -23.77 8.62
CA LEU A 353 -15.57 -24.76 8.78
C LEU A 353 -16.67 -24.31 9.74
N THR A 354 -16.30 -23.60 10.81
CA THR A 354 -17.21 -23.40 11.95
C THR A 354 -17.65 -21.97 12.20
N GLN A 355 -16.90 -20.98 11.67
CA GLN A 355 -17.24 -19.59 11.92
C GLN A 355 -18.47 -19.15 11.16
N PRO A 356 -19.56 -18.72 11.83
CA PRO A 356 -20.69 -18.13 11.16
C PRO A 356 -20.30 -16.84 10.43
N ILE A 357 -20.71 -16.70 9.17
CA ILE A 357 -20.48 -15.49 8.41
C ILE A 357 -21.68 -14.56 8.59
N THR A 358 -21.52 -13.61 9.51
CA THR A 358 -22.48 -12.52 9.71
C THR A 358 -21.79 -11.20 9.45
N THR A 359 -22.49 -10.27 8.79
CA THR A 359 -21.92 -8.95 8.50
C THR A 359 -22.76 -7.85 9.12
N THR A 360 -22.09 -6.93 9.78
CA THR A 360 -22.69 -5.69 10.29
C THR A 360 -22.34 -4.57 9.31
N PRO A 361 -23.32 -3.91 8.69
CA PRO A 361 -23.05 -2.77 7.81
C PRO A 361 -22.35 -1.64 8.55
N GLN A 362 -21.42 -0.99 7.88
CA GLN A 362 -20.73 0.20 8.40
C GLN A 362 -20.68 1.29 7.31
N ASP A 363 -20.77 2.54 7.74
CA ASP A 363 -20.53 3.68 6.85
C ASP A 363 -19.01 3.93 6.74
N TYR A 364 -18.43 3.46 5.64
CA TYR A 364 -17.01 3.65 5.38
C TYR A 364 -16.65 5.06 4.87
N SER A 365 -17.63 5.85 4.46
CA SER A 365 -17.40 7.21 3.93
C SER A 365 -16.69 8.10 4.95
N ARG A 366 -16.99 7.90 6.24
CA ARG A 366 -16.34 8.60 7.33
C ARG A 366 -14.83 8.31 7.41
N ASN A 367 -14.39 7.09 7.10
CA ASN A 367 -12.97 6.73 7.09
C ASN A 367 -12.21 7.52 6.03
N VAL A 368 -12.80 7.68 4.83
CA VAL A 368 -12.21 8.48 3.75
C VAL A 368 -12.07 9.96 4.16
N GLN A 369 -13.12 10.52 4.75
CA GLN A 369 -13.09 11.90 5.25
C GLN A 369 -12.03 12.09 6.32
N LEU A 370 -11.97 11.19 7.32
CA LEU A 370 -10.99 11.25 8.42
C LEU A 370 -9.55 11.16 7.91
N PHE A 371 -9.29 10.38 6.88
CA PHE A 371 -7.96 10.29 6.24
C PHE A 371 -7.53 11.64 5.68
N GLY A 372 -8.40 12.33 4.91
CA GLY A 372 -8.13 13.66 4.38
C GLY A 372 -7.94 14.72 5.48
N GLU A 373 -8.82 14.73 6.48
CA GLU A 373 -8.72 15.64 7.63
C GLU A 373 -7.44 15.42 8.44
N ALA A 374 -7.04 14.15 8.66
CA ALA A 374 -5.82 13.81 9.38
C ALA A 374 -4.57 14.28 8.63
N PHE A 375 -4.52 14.09 7.32
CA PHE A 375 -3.44 14.60 6.51
C PHE A 375 -3.36 16.14 6.57
N MET A 376 -4.48 16.84 6.47
CA MET A 376 -4.50 18.29 6.57
C MET A 376 -4.09 18.81 7.96
N ARG A 377 -4.40 18.08 9.05
CA ARG A 377 -3.88 18.41 10.39
C ARG A 377 -2.34 18.34 10.43
N ILE A 378 -1.74 17.30 9.83
CA ILE A 378 -0.28 17.16 9.75
C ILE A 378 0.32 18.35 8.97
N VAL A 379 -0.24 18.66 7.80
CA VAL A 379 0.22 19.80 6.97
C VAL A 379 0.15 21.12 7.72
N ASN A 380 -0.97 21.39 8.42
CA ASN A 380 -1.17 22.60 9.20
C ASN A 380 -0.16 22.71 10.37
N THR A 381 0.11 21.59 11.07
CA THR A 381 1.10 21.54 12.16
C THR A 381 2.49 21.91 11.63
N LEU A 382 2.91 21.35 10.50
CA LEU A 382 4.20 21.64 9.90
C LEU A 382 4.28 23.09 9.37
N HIS A 383 3.18 23.60 8.83
CA HIS A 383 3.12 24.97 8.32
C HIS A 383 3.20 26.02 9.45
N SER A 384 2.62 25.75 10.61
CA SER A 384 2.68 26.67 11.77
C SER A 384 4.04 26.71 12.45
N GLN A 385 4.91 25.70 12.22
CA GLN A 385 6.26 25.59 12.77
C GLN A 385 7.35 26.16 11.83
N SER A 386 6.98 26.57 10.61
CA SER A 386 7.86 27.11 9.56
C SER A 386 7.85 28.62 9.55
#